data_09c452c7c72d1f41eca11a033355aa51
#
_entry.id   09c452c7c72d1f41eca11a033355aa51
#
_cell.length_a   1.000
_cell.length_b   1.000
_cell.length_c   1.000
_cell.angle_alpha   90.00
_cell.angle_beta   90.00
_cell.angle_gamma   90.00
#
_symmetry.space_group_name_H-M   'P 1'
#
loop_
_entity.id
_entity.type
_entity.pdbx_description
1 polymer ?
#
loop_
_entity_poly.entity_id
_entity_poly.type
_entity_poly.pdbx_seq_one_letter_code
_entity_poly.pdbx_strand_id
1 'polypeptide(L)'
;ASSTDPVGRFGVLECLDYAWYESLDVRLYGSFALLQLWPELDKAVLRSFARAIPAADATPRPIGWYFTQGRGRVEAARKLAGATPHDLGAPNERPFDATNYTAYQDCNLWKDLASDFVLQVWRLFRLSPSGEDLRFLADCWPAVVESLRYLKQFDINDDGLPDNGGAPDQTFDDWPLQGVSAYCGALWIAALEAALAMAQRLQLDLGLDTGAEQREFGSWLEPSRANFDRLLWNGEYYRIDAGSGTPVVMADQLCGDFYARLLGLPPVVSDERALSALTAIREACFERFEGGRLGVANGLRRDGTPLDPNGTHPLEVWTGINFGLAAYYRLMGQTDTALAITGAVVGQVYAGGLQFRTPEAITAVNTFRACHYLRAMAIWALWATHTDWQPIPGAEREP
;
A
#
# COMPACT_ATOMS: atom_id res chain seq x y z
N ALA A 1 -23.90 -13.90 -6.47
CA ALA A 1 -23.32 -13.96 -7.81
C ALA A 1 -24.34 -13.53 -8.86
N SER A 2 -23.91 -12.84 -9.90
CA SER A 2 -24.74 -12.42 -11.03
C SER A 2 -23.94 -12.62 -12.31
N SER A 3 -24.56 -12.38 -13.51
CA SER A 3 -23.84 -12.43 -14.78
C SER A 3 -22.72 -11.36 -14.88
N THR A 4 -22.81 -10.30 -14.08
CA THR A 4 -21.84 -9.20 -14.01
C THR A 4 -20.83 -9.35 -12.85
N ASP A 5 -21.14 -10.21 -11.88
CA ASP A 5 -20.32 -10.54 -10.73
C ASP A 5 -20.49 -12.04 -10.43
N PRO A 6 -19.80 -12.91 -11.20
CA PRO A 6 -20.01 -14.36 -11.13
C PRO A 6 -19.50 -14.98 -9.80
N VAL A 7 -18.58 -14.32 -9.13
CA VAL A 7 -18.03 -14.77 -7.84
C VAL A 7 -18.90 -14.30 -6.68
N GLY A 8 -19.38 -13.07 -6.71
CA GLY A 8 -20.04 -12.41 -5.60
C GLY A 8 -19.05 -11.90 -4.55
N ARG A 9 -19.42 -12.01 -3.27
CA ARG A 9 -18.58 -11.57 -2.16
C ARG A 9 -17.50 -12.62 -1.86
N PHE A 10 -16.25 -12.19 -1.91
CA PHE A 10 -15.08 -12.98 -1.55
C PHE A 10 -14.11 -12.08 -0.79
N GLY A 11 -13.38 -12.64 0.17
CA GLY A 11 -12.33 -11.95 0.89
C GLY A 11 -11.42 -12.93 1.61
N VAL A 12 -10.15 -12.54 1.75
CA VAL A 12 -9.13 -13.24 2.52
C VAL A 12 -9.00 -12.54 3.87
N LEU A 13 -8.85 -13.29 4.95
CA LEU A 13 -8.52 -12.73 6.26
C LEU A 13 -7.10 -12.18 6.23
N GLU A 14 -6.88 -11.05 6.88
CA GLU A 14 -5.55 -10.48 7.04
C GLU A 14 -4.61 -11.47 7.73
N CYS A 15 -5.05 -11.99 8.87
CA CYS A 15 -4.46 -13.13 9.56
C CYS A 15 -5.47 -13.66 10.62
N LEU A 16 -5.04 -14.61 11.45
CA LEU A 16 -5.89 -15.13 12.54
C LEU A 16 -5.96 -14.17 13.74
N ASP A 17 -4.91 -13.41 13.98
CA ASP A 17 -4.83 -12.45 15.09
C ASP A 17 -5.62 -11.17 14.78
N TYR A 18 -5.67 -10.79 13.51
CA TYR A 18 -6.43 -9.66 12.95
C TYR A 18 -7.47 -10.21 11.98
N ALA A 19 -8.54 -10.78 12.52
CA ALA A 19 -9.50 -11.56 11.77
C ALA A 19 -10.57 -10.69 11.09
N TRP A 20 -10.16 -9.73 10.29
CA TRP A 20 -11.02 -9.00 9.36
C TRP A 20 -10.62 -9.25 7.91
N TYR A 21 -11.53 -8.96 6.98
CA TYR A 21 -11.35 -9.26 5.57
C TYR A 21 -10.67 -8.13 4.82
N GLU A 22 -9.61 -8.47 4.09
CA GLU A 22 -9.01 -7.64 3.04
C GLU A 22 -8.60 -6.24 3.52
N SER A 23 -7.70 -6.15 4.51
CA SER A 23 -7.07 -4.86 4.83
C SER A 23 -6.39 -4.31 3.59
N LEU A 24 -6.84 -3.15 3.12
CA LEU A 24 -6.55 -2.64 1.78
C LEU A 24 -5.07 -2.29 1.58
N ASP A 25 -4.45 -1.71 2.59
CA ASP A 25 -3.03 -1.41 2.67
C ASP A 25 -2.16 -2.68 2.71
N VAL A 26 -2.64 -3.71 3.40
CA VAL A 26 -1.99 -5.03 3.48
C VAL A 26 -2.08 -5.76 2.15
N ARG A 27 -3.26 -5.75 1.52
CA ARG A 27 -3.44 -6.41 0.24
C ARG A 27 -2.79 -5.66 -0.93
N LEU A 28 -2.45 -4.39 -0.80
CA LEU A 28 -1.63 -3.68 -1.78
C LEU A 28 -0.37 -4.50 -2.08
N TYR A 29 0.28 -5.02 -1.05
CA TYR A 29 1.43 -5.90 -1.15
C TYR A 29 1.03 -7.37 -1.37
N GLY A 30 0.01 -7.86 -0.67
CA GLY A 30 -0.30 -9.28 -0.54
C GLY A 30 -1.12 -9.89 -1.67
N SER A 31 -1.77 -9.12 -2.53
CA SER A 31 -2.71 -9.68 -3.50
C SER A 31 -2.11 -10.08 -4.87
N PHE A 32 -0.79 -10.04 -5.03
CA PHE A 32 -0.15 -10.48 -6.29
C PHE A 32 -0.43 -11.95 -6.64
N ALA A 33 -0.46 -12.83 -5.63
CA ALA A 33 -0.81 -14.23 -5.86
C ALA A 33 -2.27 -14.41 -6.30
N LEU A 34 -3.19 -13.67 -5.66
CA LEU A 34 -4.61 -13.71 -6.00
C LEU A 34 -4.84 -13.22 -7.44
N LEU A 35 -4.21 -12.09 -7.79
CA LEU A 35 -4.22 -11.54 -9.15
C LEU A 35 -3.73 -12.56 -10.18
N GLN A 36 -2.62 -13.26 -9.87
CA GLN A 36 -1.98 -14.18 -10.82
C GLN A 36 -2.74 -15.49 -10.99
N LEU A 37 -3.23 -16.05 -9.88
CA LEU A 37 -3.82 -17.38 -9.88
C LEU A 37 -5.34 -17.38 -10.02
N TRP A 38 -6.00 -16.35 -9.47
CA TRP A 38 -7.45 -16.25 -9.40
C TRP A 38 -7.94 -14.80 -9.62
N PRO A 39 -7.70 -14.22 -10.82
CA PRO A 39 -8.02 -12.81 -11.09
C PRO A 39 -9.49 -12.45 -10.88
N GLU A 40 -10.42 -13.40 -11.07
CA GLU A 40 -11.84 -13.15 -10.82
C GLU A 40 -12.18 -12.98 -9.33
N LEU A 41 -11.40 -13.65 -8.45
CA LEU A 41 -11.52 -13.42 -7.01
C LEU A 41 -10.99 -12.03 -6.63
N ASP A 42 -9.87 -11.63 -7.22
CA ASP A 42 -9.29 -10.28 -7.00
C ASP A 42 -10.25 -9.18 -7.51
N LYS A 43 -10.90 -9.36 -8.68
CA LYS A 43 -11.96 -8.47 -9.18
C LYS A 43 -13.13 -8.38 -8.19
N ALA A 44 -13.56 -9.51 -7.61
CA ALA A 44 -14.67 -9.52 -6.66
C ALA A 44 -14.36 -8.72 -5.40
N VAL A 45 -13.13 -8.80 -4.90
CA VAL A 45 -12.66 -7.99 -3.76
C VAL A 45 -12.69 -6.51 -4.12
N LEU A 46 -12.05 -6.09 -5.23
CA LEU A 46 -11.99 -4.68 -5.62
C LEU A 46 -13.37 -4.09 -5.91
N ARG A 47 -14.29 -4.85 -6.52
CA ARG A 47 -15.69 -4.43 -6.65
C ARG A 47 -16.38 -4.28 -5.29
N SER A 48 -15.97 -5.04 -4.27
CA SER A 48 -16.53 -4.88 -2.91
C SER A 48 -16.05 -3.58 -2.28
N PHE A 49 -14.79 -3.21 -2.45
CA PHE A 49 -14.30 -1.88 -2.06
C PHE A 49 -14.99 -0.76 -2.84
N ALA A 50 -15.15 -0.91 -4.16
CA ALA A 50 -15.83 0.08 -4.98
C ALA A 50 -17.29 0.34 -4.52
N ARG A 51 -17.99 -0.70 -4.05
CA ARG A 51 -19.33 -0.55 -3.44
C ARG A 51 -19.30 0.09 -2.06
N ALA A 52 -18.24 -0.13 -1.30
CA ALA A 52 -18.11 0.36 0.07
C ALA A 52 -17.68 1.83 0.15
N ILE A 53 -16.95 2.35 -0.84
CA ILE A 53 -16.45 3.74 -0.84
C ILE A 53 -17.59 4.76 -0.70
N PRO A 54 -18.68 4.75 -1.49
CA PRO A 54 -19.78 5.71 -1.33
C PRO A 54 -20.65 5.46 -0.09
N ALA A 55 -20.55 4.29 0.56
CA ALA A 55 -21.36 3.97 1.72
C ALA A 55 -20.91 4.76 2.96
N ALA A 56 -21.82 4.97 3.89
CA ALA A 56 -21.56 5.60 5.17
C ALA A 56 -22.14 4.76 6.33
N ASP A 57 -21.45 4.79 7.46
CA ASP A 57 -21.92 4.25 8.75
C ASP A 57 -21.57 5.26 9.85
N ALA A 58 -22.57 5.99 10.32
CA ALA A 58 -22.41 7.04 11.33
C ALA A 58 -22.28 6.48 12.77
N THR A 59 -22.26 5.17 12.97
CA THR A 59 -22.11 4.57 14.30
C THR A 59 -20.83 5.07 14.96
N PRO A 60 -20.89 5.77 16.09
CA PRO A 60 -19.72 6.27 16.78
C PRO A 60 -18.92 5.12 17.40
N ARG A 61 -17.60 5.18 17.26
CA ARG A 61 -16.69 4.20 17.87
C ARG A 61 -15.53 4.91 18.57
N PRO A 62 -15.14 4.42 19.77
CA PRO A 62 -13.94 4.93 20.42
C PRO A 62 -12.71 4.52 19.63
N ILE A 63 -11.79 5.47 19.43
CA ILE A 63 -10.53 5.25 18.73
C ILE A 63 -9.44 4.89 19.74
N GLY A 64 -8.93 3.67 19.65
CA GLY A 64 -8.04 3.06 20.63
C GLY A 64 -6.71 3.79 20.78
N TRP A 65 -6.11 4.26 19.71
CA TRP A 65 -4.82 4.94 19.72
C TRP A 65 -4.80 6.16 20.66
N TYR A 66 -5.83 6.99 20.65
CA TYR A 66 -5.89 8.17 21.53
C TYR A 66 -5.92 7.77 23.01
N PHE A 67 -6.58 6.66 23.32
CA PHE A 67 -6.59 6.12 24.68
C PHE A 67 -5.20 5.62 25.10
N THR A 68 -4.48 4.93 24.23
CA THR A 68 -3.10 4.46 24.52
C THR A 68 -2.12 5.60 24.71
N GLN A 69 -2.39 6.76 24.07
CA GLN A 69 -1.61 7.99 24.26
C GLN A 69 -2.04 8.84 25.47
N GLY A 70 -2.94 8.33 26.30
CA GLY A 70 -3.43 9.08 27.48
C GLY A 70 -4.31 10.29 27.15
N ARG A 71 -4.82 10.41 25.91
CA ARG A 71 -5.66 11.54 25.46
C ARG A 71 -7.14 11.38 25.79
N GLY A 72 -7.52 10.32 26.53
CA GLY A 72 -8.90 10.03 26.88
C GLY A 72 -9.69 9.39 25.74
N ARG A 73 -11.03 9.42 25.87
CA ARG A 73 -11.94 8.83 24.88
C ARG A 73 -12.16 9.81 23.72
N VAL A 74 -11.71 9.45 22.56
CA VAL A 74 -12.02 10.14 21.28
C VAL A 74 -12.90 9.19 20.47
N GLU A 75 -13.97 9.69 19.88
CA GLU A 75 -14.90 8.92 19.06
C GLU A 75 -14.90 9.45 17.62
N ALA A 76 -15.05 8.53 16.67
CA ALA A 76 -15.25 8.85 15.27
C ALA A 76 -16.39 8.01 14.68
N ALA A 77 -16.98 8.46 13.59
CA ALA A 77 -17.90 7.64 12.80
C ALA A 77 -17.17 6.42 12.23
N ARG A 78 -17.85 5.28 12.20
CA ARG A 78 -17.27 4.05 11.64
C ARG A 78 -16.78 4.23 10.21
N LYS A 79 -17.60 4.88 9.35
CA LYS A 79 -17.29 5.10 7.94
C LYS A 79 -17.93 6.38 7.44
N LEU A 80 -17.15 7.24 6.83
CA LEU A 80 -17.63 8.41 6.11
C LEU A 80 -17.82 8.09 4.62
N ALA A 81 -18.83 8.67 3.99
CA ALA A 81 -19.02 8.56 2.54
C ALA A 81 -17.79 9.08 1.79
N GLY A 82 -17.39 8.41 0.74
CA GLY A 82 -16.20 8.74 -0.05
C GLY A 82 -14.87 8.25 0.55
N ALA A 83 -14.76 8.08 1.88
CA ALA A 83 -13.58 7.49 2.48
C ALA A 83 -13.40 6.04 1.98
N THR A 84 -12.20 5.68 1.60
CA THR A 84 -11.87 4.29 1.28
C THR A 84 -11.75 3.49 2.58
N PRO A 85 -12.48 2.38 2.76
CA PRO A 85 -12.39 1.63 4.00
C PRO A 85 -11.05 0.89 4.11
N HIS A 86 -10.57 0.74 5.34
CA HIS A 86 -9.39 -0.06 5.65
C HIS A 86 -9.64 -1.55 5.36
N ASP A 87 -10.80 -2.07 5.80
CA ASP A 87 -11.16 -3.47 5.66
C ASP A 87 -12.64 -3.64 5.28
N LEU A 88 -13.01 -4.82 4.80
CA LEU A 88 -14.37 -5.19 4.42
C LEU A 88 -15.15 -5.80 5.58
N GLY A 89 -14.74 -5.57 6.83
CA GLY A 89 -15.40 -6.07 8.03
C GLY A 89 -14.88 -7.43 8.48
N ALA A 90 -15.46 -7.95 9.56
CA ALA A 90 -15.01 -9.18 10.21
C ALA A 90 -16.08 -10.27 10.24
N PRO A 91 -15.68 -11.56 10.40
CA PRO A 91 -16.60 -12.70 10.39
C PRO A 91 -17.69 -12.66 11.45
N ASN A 92 -17.47 -11.98 12.57
CA ASN A 92 -18.40 -11.87 13.69
C ASN A 92 -19.41 -10.72 13.55
N GLU A 93 -19.38 -9.99 12.44
CA GLU A 93 -20.33 -8.92 12.14
C GLU A 93 -21.08 -9.21 10.81
N ARG A 94 -21.37 -8.17 10.03
CA ARG A 94 -21.90 -8.27 8.67
C ARG A 94 -20.82 -7.86 7.67
N PRO A 95 -19.88 -8.76 7.35
CA PRO A 95 -18.78 -8.41 6.45
C PRO A 95 -19.30 -7.92 5.10
N PHE A 96 -18.57 -7.03 4.45
CA PHE A 96 -18.88 -6.31 3.21
C PHE A 96 -20.00 -5.26 3.32
N ASP A 97 -20.80 -5.28 4.39
CA ASP A 97 -21.83 -4.27 4.69
C ASP A 97 -21.37 -3.36 5.84
N ALA A 98 -20.70 -3.93 6.85
CA ALA A 98 -20.10 -3.22 7.98
C ALA A 98 -18.58 -3.23 7.83
N THR A 99 -18.04 -2.28 7.08
CA THR A 99 -16.60 -2.10 6.82
C THR A 99 -15.89 -1.39 7.97
N ASN A 100 -14.57 -1.25 7.92
CA ASN A 100 -13.75 -0.66 8.98
C ASN A 100 -13.98 -1.35 10.32
N TYR A 101 -13.67 -2.65 10.41
CA TYR A 101 -13.80 -3.38 11.69
C TYR A 101 -12.82 -2.86 12.73
N THR A 102 -11.57 -2.60 12.31
CA THR A 102 -10.59 -2.00 13.21
C THR A 102 -11.04 -0.60 13.68
N ALA A 103 -10.80 -0.31 14.95
CA ALA A 103 -11.05 0.98 15.58
C ALA A 103 -9.84 1.44 16.40
N TYR A 104 -8.66 0.88 16.14
CA TYR A 104 -7.44 1.34 16.77
C TYR A 104 -7.09 2.74 16.30
N GLN A 105 -7.17 3.00 14.98
CA GLN A 105 -7.11 4.35 14.39
C GLN A 105 -8.45 4.71 13.78
N ASP A 106 -8.62 5.99 13.44
CA ASP A 106 -9.72 6.46 12.59
C ASP A 106 -9.34 6.27 11.11
N CYS A 107 -9.78 5.15 10.53
CA CYS A 107 -9.48 4.80 9.13
C CYS A 107 -10.05 5.81 8.12
N ASN A 108 -11.02 6.65 8.51
CA ASN A 108 -11.50 7.73 7.64
C ASN A 108 -10.44 8.81 7.39
N LEU A 109 -9.39 8.87 8.21
CA LEU A 109 -8.31 9.85 8.10
C LEU A 109 -7.08 9.32 7.38
N TRP A 110 -7.05 8.04 6.96
CA TRP A 110 -5.87 7.44 6.35
C TRP A 110 -5.57 8.02 4.97
N LYS A 111 -4.27 8.21 4.70
CA LYS A 111 -3.75 8.93 3.53
C LYS A 111 -3.26 8.01 2.41
N ASP A 112 -3.19 6.70 2.65
CA ASP A 112 -2.78 5.69 1.68
C ASP A 112 -3.96 4.96 1.03
N LEU A 113 -5.02 4.62 1.79
CA LEU A 113 -6.08 3.72 1.36
C LEU A 113 -6.73 4.07 0.00
N ALA A 114 -6.97 5.35 -0.27
CA ALA A 114 -7.53 5.75 -1.56
C ALA A 114 -6.56 5.48 -2.71
N SER A 115 -5.29 5.80 -2.53
CA SER A 115 -4.22 5.54 -3.49
C SER A 115 -4.03 4.03 -3.69
N ASP A 116 -4.08 3.26 -2.61
CA ASP A 116 -3.96 1.80 -2.63
C ASP A 116 -5.08 1.14 -3.43
N PHE A 117 -6.31 1.63 -3.27
CA PHE A 117 -7.45 1.16 -4.07
C PHE A 117 -7.23 1.42 -5.56
N VAL A 118 -6.89 2.65 -5.92
CA VAL A 118 -6.69 3.07 -7.31
C VAL A 118 -5.58 2.27 -7.98
N LEU A 119 -4.44 2.13 -7.29
CA LEU A 119 -3.30 1.35 -7.80
C LEU A 119 -3.63 -0.13 -7.98
N GLN A 120 -4.41 -0.72 -7.08
CA GLN A 120 -4.82 -2.12 -7.18
C GLN A 120 -5.83 -2.35 -8.32
N VAL A 121 -6.75 -1.40 -8.56
CA VAL A 121 -7.66 -1.46 -9.73
C VAL A 121 -6.84 -1.41 -11.03
N TRP A 122 -5.89 -0.49 -11.15
CA TRP A 122 -5.04 -0.39 -12.32
C TRP A 122 -4.11 -1.60 -12.47
N ARG A 123 -3.53 -2.10 -11.37
CA ARG A 123 -2.69 -3.30 -11.37
C ARG A 123 -3.43 -4.51 -11.90
N LEU A 124 -4.65 -4.75 -11.42
CA LEU A 124 -5.45 -5.87 -11.90
C LEU A 124 -5.76 -5.73 -13.39
N PHE A 125 -6.14 -4.54 -13.83
CA PHE A 125 -6.40 -4.29 -15.24
C PHE A 125 -5.18 -4.58 -16.12
N ARG A 126 -3.98 -4.16 -15.68
CA ARG A 126 -2.73 -4.25 -16.45
C ARG A 126 -2.06 -5.62 -16.42
N LEU A 127 -2.10 -6.30 -15.28
CA LEU A 127 -1.30 -7.51 -15.03
C LEU A 127 -2.16 -8.79 -14.95
N SER A 128 -3.47 -8.70 -15.17
CA SER A 128 -4.32 -9.88 -15.13
C SER A 128 -3.95 -10.88 -16.24
N PRO A 129 -3.72 -12.16 -15.93
CA PRO A 129 -3.50 -13.19 -16.94
C PRO A 129 -4.72 -13.41 -17.85
N SER A 130 -5.91 -12.97 -17.42
CA SER A 130 -7.14 -12.98 -18.24
C SER A 130 -7.19 -11.85 -19.26
N GLY A 131 -6.20 -10.97 -19.30
CA GLY A 131 -6.16 -9.78 -20.14
C GLY A 131 -6.87 -8.57 -19.53
N GLU A 132 -6.85 -7.47 -20.27
CA GLU A 132 -7.44 -6.19 -19.87
C GLU A 132 -8.98 -6.24 -19.92
N ASP A 133 -9.62 -6.05 -18.75
CA ASP A 133 -11.08 -6.07 -18.61
C ASP A 133 -11.61 -4.65 -18.46
N LEU A 134 -11.99 -4.03 -19.58
CA LEU A 134 -12.54 -2.68 -19.62
C LEU A 134 -13.86 -2.53 -18.85
N ARG A 135 -14.64 -3.61 -18.74
CA ARG A 135 -15.88 -3.57 -17.97
C ARG A 135 -15.60 -3.49 -16.48
N PHE A 136 -14.62 -4.29 -16.00
CA PHE A 136 -14.16 -4.18 -14.61
C PHE A 136 -13.65 -2.77 -14.31
N LEU A 137 -12.87 -2.19 -15.22
CA LEU A 137 -12.35 -0.84 -15.08
C LEU A 137 -13.48 0.19 -14.97
N ALA A 138 -14.49 0.09 -15.85
CA ALA A 138 -15.68 0.95 -15.84
C ALA A 138 -16.52 0.78 -14.57
N ASP A 139 -16.66 -0.45 -14.05
CA ASP A 139 -17.37 -0.75 -12.80
C ASP A 139 -16.72 -0.06 -11.58
N CYS A 140 -15.39 0.04 -11.56
CA CYS A 140 -14.63 0.64 -10.46
C CYS A 140 -14.44 2.15 -10.61
N TRP A 141 -14.56 2.71 -11.82
CA TRP A 141 -14.24 4.11 -12.11
C TRP A 141 -14.94 5.14 -11.22
N PRO A 142 -16.26 5.07 -10.96
CA PRO A 142 -16.92 6.03 -10.07
C PRO A 142 -16.29 6.07 -8.67
N ALA A 143 -15.92 4.90 -8.12
CA ALA A 143 -15.29 4.80 -6.83
C ALA A 143 -13.83 5.31 -6.83
N VAL A 144 -13.10 5.12 -7.93
CA VAL A 144 -11.77 5.72 -8.14
C VAL A 144 -11.86 7.25 -8.04
N VAL A 145 -12.80 7.85 -8.76
CA VAL A 145 -13.01 9.31 -8.74
C VAL A 145 -13.37 9.80 -7.34
N GLU A 146 -14.31 9.13 -6.68
CA GLU A 146 -14.81 9.53 -5.36
C GLU A 146 -13.71 9.42 -4.30
N SER A 147 -12.94 8.33 -4.30
CA SER A 147 -11.85 8.11 -3.34
C SER A 147 -10.72 9.14 -3.47
N LEU A 148 -10.33 9.49 -4.69
CA LEU A 148 -9.31 10.52 -4.92
C LEU A 148 -9.80 11.91 -4.50
N ARG A 149 -11.06 12.25 -4.79
CA ARG A 149 -11.67 13.50 -4.33
C ARG A 149 -11.76 13.57 -2.80
N TYR A 150 -12.01 12.43 -2.16
CA TYR A 150 -12.00 12.36 -0.69
C TYR A 150 -10.58 12.58 -0.14
N LEU A 151 -9.57 11.93 -0.71
CA LEU A 151 -8.18 12.08 -0.26
C LEU A 151 -7.64 13.50 -0.51
N LYS A 152 -8.02 14.16 -1.61
CA LYS A 152 -7.63 15.54 -1.92
C LYS A 152 -8.03 16.54 -0.83
N GLN A 153 -9.07 16.25 -0.01
CA GLN A 153 -9.49 17.13 1.09
C GLN A 153 -8.41 17.30 2.18
N PHE A 154 -7.44 16.39 2.24
CA PHE A 154 -6.32 16.44 3.17
C PHE A 154 -5.10 17.21 2.65
N ASP A 155 -5.14 17.71 1.45
CA ASP A 155 -4.21 18.73 0.96
C ASP A 155 -4.65 20.09 1.53
N ILE A 156 -4.21 20.38 2.77
CA ILE A 156 -4.73 21.52 3.55
C ILE A 156 -4.06 22.86 3.20
N ASN A 157 -2.93 22.80 2.51
CA ASN A 157 -2.13 23.97 2.13
C ASN A 157 -2.10 24.22 0.62
N ASP A 158 -2.84 23.40 -0.15
CA ASP A 158 -2.98 23.45 -1.61
C ASP A 158 -1.63 23.30 -2.36
N ASP A 159 -0.73 22.49 -1.81
CA ASP A 159 0.53 22.16 -2.46
C ASP A 159 0.42 20.93 -3.39
N GLY A 160 -0.75 20.34 -3.48
CA GLY A 160 -1.08 19.20 -4.32
C GLY A 160 -0.93 17.85 -3.63
N LEU A 161 -0.44 17.78 -2.40
CA LEU A 161 -0.14 16.55 -1.68
C LEU A 161 -0.98 16.42 -0.40
N PRO A 162 -1.54 15.24 -0.09
CA PRO A 162 -2.23 15.03 1.18
C PRO A 162 -1.28 15.13 2.38
N ASP A 163 -1.71 15.83 3.43
CA ASP A 163 -0.98 15.98 4.68
C ASP A 163 -1.38 14.93 5.71
N ASN A 164 -0.41 14.26 6.31
CA ASN A 164 -0.59 13.42 7.49
C ASN A 164 -0.85 14.27 8.74
N GLY A 165 -1.71 13.80 9.62
CA GLY A 165 -2.26 14.60 10.74
C GLY A 165 -1.49 14.48 12.06
N GLY A 166 -0.36 13.77 12.14
CA GLY A 166 0.38 13.55 13.38
C GLY A 166 -0.21 12.46 14.29
N ALA A 167 -1.26 11.78 13.86
CA ALA A 167 -1.69 10.48 14.33
C ALA A 167 -1.29 9.42 13.30
N PRO A 168 -1.17 8.13 13.65
CA PRO A 168 -1.01 7.09 12.65
C PRO A 168 -2.22 7.08 11.73
N ASP A 169 -2.02 7.46 10.48
CA ASP A 169 -3.07 7.61 9.48
C ASP A 169 -2.64 7.02 8.12
N GLN A 170 -1.92 5.90 8.19
CA GLN A 170 -1.40 5.08 7.09
C GLN A 170 -0.95 3.70 7.63
N THR A 171 -0.48 2.79 6.78
CA THR A 171 -0.15 1.39 7.10
C THR A 171 0.84 1.16 8.25
N PHE A 172 1.66 2.16 8.63
CA PHE A 172 2.61 2.07 9.74
C PHE A 172 1.95 2.53 11.05
N ASP A 173 1.13 1.70 11.65
CA ASP A 173 0.15 1.93 12.72
C ASP A 173 0.59 2.77 13.92
N ASP A 174 1.87 2.74 14.29
CA ASP A 174 2.43 3.49 15.42
C ASP A 174 3.37 4.63 14.97
N TRP A 175 3.41 4.94 13.68
CA TRP A 175 4.31 5.96 13.14
C TRP A 175 3.54 7.25 12.81
N PRO A 176 3.50 8.23 13.72
CA PRO A 176 2.74 9.46 13.52
C PRO A 176 3.49 10.40 12.56
N LEU A 177 3.12 10.37 11.29
CA LEU A 177 3.66 11.26 10.26
C LEU A 177 2.99 12.64 10.32
N GLN A 178 3.71 13.69 9.91
CA GLN A 178 3.22 15.07 9.93
C GLN A 178 3.47 15.81 8.61
N GLY A 179 2.41 16.43 8.07
CA GLY A 179 2.48 17.07 6.77
C GLY A 179 2.67 16.07 5.64
N VAL A 180 3.22 16.49 4.53
CA VAL A 180 3.48 15.58 3.40
C VAL A 180 4.48 14.52 3.80
N SER A 181 4.16 13.23 3.57
CA SER A 181 5.06 12.11 3.82
C SER A 181 5.55 11.47 2.52
N ALA A 182 6.73 10.84 2.57
CA ALA A 182 7.29 10.17 1.40
C ALA A 182 6.42 8.99 0.97
N TYR A 183 5.94 8.19 1.91
CA TYR A 183 5.11 7.02 1.65
C TYR A 183 3.78 7.42 0.99
N CYS A 184 2.96 8.22 1.68
CA CYS A 184 1.64 8.61 1.17
C CYS A 184 1.73 9.52 -0.07
N GLY A 185 2.69 10.45 -0.12
CA GLY A 185 2.87 11.35 -1.25
C GLY A 185 3.29 10.61 -2.53
N ALA A 186 4.17 9.61 -2.44
CA ALA A 186 4.53 8.79 -3.59
C ALA A 186 3.36 7.95 -4.10
N LEU A 187 2.58 7.35 -3.19
CA LEU A 187 1.36 6.60 -3.53
C LEU A 187 0.31 7.50 -4.18
N TRP A 188 0.10 8.71 -3.67
CA TRP A 188 -0.80 9.69 -4.25
C TRP A 188 -0.45 10.04 -5.70
N ILE A 189 0.82 10.38 -5.98
CA ILE A 189 1.29 10.71 -7.34
C ILE A 189 1.07 9.51 -8.28
N ALA A 190 1.45 8.30 -7.85
CA ALA A 190 1.26 7.09 -8.64
C ALA A 190 -0.23 6.80 -8.89
N ALA A 191 -1.11 7.05 -7.90
CA ALA A 191 -2.56 6.88 -8.03
C ALA A 191 -3.18 7.89 -9.02
N LEU A 192 -2.73 9.15 -9.02
CA LEU A 192 -3.16 10.15 -10.01
C LEU A 192 -2.76 9.74 -11.42
N GLU A 193 -1.53 9.26 -11.64
CA GLU A 193 -1.08 8.74 -12.94
C GLU A 193 -1.93 7.53 -13.38
N ALA A 194 -2.22 6.62 -12.45
CA ALA A 194 -3.09 5.47 -12.73
C ALA A 194 -4.51 5.90 -13.11
N ALA A 195 -5.08 6.86 -12.38
CA ALA A 195 -6.41 7.38 -12.66
C ALA A 195 -6.49 8.10 -14.02
N LEU A 196 -5.45 8.86 -14.38
CA LEU A 196 -5.36 9.48 -15.71
C LEU A 196 -5.27 8.43 -16.82
N ALA A 197 -4.46 7.38 -16.62
CA ALA A 197 -4.37 6.26 -17.55
C ALA A 197 -5.71 5.50 -17.69
N MET A 198 -6.43 5.26 -16.58
CA MET A 198 -7.77 4.67 -16.58
C MET A 198 -8.76 5.54 -17.38
N ALA A 199 -8.78 6.85 -17.09
CA ALA A 199 -9.66 7.81 -17.75
C ALA A 199 -9.46 7.80 -19.28
N GLN A 200 -8.19 7.81 -19.73
CA GLN A 200 -7.85 7.73 -21.15
C GLN A 200 -8.34 6.42 -21.79
N ARG A 201 -8.12 5.27 -21.12
CA ARG A 201 -8.56 3.97 -21.64
C ARG A 201 -10.10 3.90 -21.73
N LEU A 202 -10.81 4.36 -20.69
CA LEU A 202 -12.28 4.39 -20.70
C LEU A 202 -12.84 5.30 -21.80
N GLN A 203 -12.20 6.43 -22.03
CA GLN A 203 -12.61 7.34 -23.11
C GLN A 203 -12.34 6.75 -24.49
N LEU A 204 -11.14 6.20 -24.74
CA LEU A 204 -10.74 5.69 -26.04
C LEU A 204 -11.48 4.41 -26.42
N ASP A 205 -11.62 3.47 -25.48
CA ASP A 205 -12.09 2.12 -25.78
C ASP A 205 -13.60 1.93 -25.55
N LEU A 206 -14.20 2.74 -24.66
CA LEU A 206 -15.64 2.67 -24.35
C LEU A 206 -16.41 3.95 -24.69
N GLY A 207 -15.74 5.02 -25.09
CA GLY A 207 -16.38 6.31 -25.40
C GLY A 207 -16.96 7.02 -24.17
N LEU A 208 -16.53 6.69 -22.96
CA LEU A 208 -16.95 7.37 -21.74
C LEU A 208 -16.39 8.80 -21.71
N ASP A 209 -17.22 9.77 -21.37
CA ASP A 209 -16.73 11.14 -21.17
C ASP A 209 -16.05 11.28 -19.81
N THR A 210 -14.73 11.23 -19.81
CA THR A 210 -13.86 11.39 -18.64
C THR A 210 -13.02 12.67 -18.70
N GLY A 211 -13.36 13.59 -19.60
CA GLY A 211 -12.56 14.80 -19.85
C GLY A 211 -12.52 15.76 -18.66
N ALA A 212 -13.57 15.79 -17.83
CA ALA A 212 -13.58 16.60 -16.61
C ALA A 212 -12.57 16.06 -15.56
N GLU A 213 -12.59 14.76 -15.31
CA GLU A 213 -11.71 14.09 -14.37
C GLU A 213 -10.24 14.13 -14.82
N GLN A 214 -9.98 14.00 -16.12
CA GLN A 214 -8.62 14.14 -16.66
C GLN A 214 -8.06 15.54 -16.39
N ARG A 215 -8.83 16.61 -16.56
CA ARG A 215 -8.39 17.98 -16.22
C ARG A 215 -8.20 18.17 -14.73
N GLU A 216 -9.14 17.66 -13.94
CA GLU A 216 -9.09 17.74 -12.47
C GLU A 216 -7.85 17.05 -11.91
N PHE A 217 -7.63 15.78 -12.24
CA PHE A 217 -6.48 15.01 -11.75
C PHE A 217 -5.14 15.53 -12.30
N GLY A 218 -5.12 15.99 -13.55
CA GLY A 218 -3.94 16.64 -14.12
C GLY A 218 -3.56 17.91 -13.37
N SER A 219 -4.56 18.71 -12.94
CA SER A 219 -4.32 19.93 -12.15
C SER A 219 -3.78 19.65 -10.75
N TRP A 220 -4.05 18.48 -10.17
CA TRP A 220 -3.48 18.06 -8.89
C TRP A 220 -2.09 17.45 -9.05
N LEU A 221 -1.87 16.68 -10.11
CA LEU A 221 -0.63 15.95 -10.36
C LEU A 221 0.57 16.89 -10.55
N GLU A 222 0.41 17.98 -11.30
CA GLU A 222 1.50 18.89 -11.60
C GLU A 222 2.14 19.50 -10.34
N PRO A 223 1.40 20.16 -9.43
CA PRO A 223 1.96 20.64 -8.18
C PRO A 223 2.43 19.51 -7.25
N SER A 224 1.76 18.34 -7.24
CA SER A 224 2.20 17.20 -6.44
C SER A 224 3.63 16.78 -6.75
N ARG A 225 3.96 16.60 -8.03
CA ARG A 225 5.31 16.20 -8.46
C ARG A 225 6.36 17.23 -8.09
N ALA A 226 6.08 18.51 -8.34
CA ALA A 226 7.00 19.60 -8.05
C ALA A 226 7.28 19.74 -6.56
N ASN A 227 6.24 19.60 -5.73
CA ASN A 227 6.34 19.81 -4.29
C ASN A 227 6.86 18.57 -3.56
N PHE A 228 6.60 17.35 -4.03
CA PHE A 228 7.15 16.12 -3.46
C PHE A 228 8.68 16.17 -3.34
N ASP A 229 9.35 16.46 -4.45
CA ASP A 229 10.81 16.59 -4.46
C ASP A 229 11.30 17.77 -3.62
N ARG A 230 10.65 18.92 -3.73
CA ARG A 230 11.02 20.13 -2.99
C ARG A 230 10.93 19.97 -1.47
N LEU A 231 9.91 19.29 -1.00
CA LEU A 231 9.64 19.15 0.44
C LEU A 231 10.45 18.02 1.07
N LEU A 232 10.64 16.91 0.34
CA LEU A 232 11.11 15.67 0.96
C LEU A 232 12.53 15.27 0.56
N TRP A 233 13.01 15.64 -0.63
CA TRP A 233 14.37 15.28 -1.04
C TRP A 233 15.42 16.00 -0.21
N ASN A 234 16.32 15.24 0.45
CA ASN A 234 17.37 15.82 1.29
C ASN A 234 18.76 15.84 0.64
N GLY A 235 18.86 15.43 -0.64
CA GLY A 235 20.11 15.31 -1.36
C GLY A 235 20.61 13.86 -1.50
N GLU A 236 20.06 12.91 -0.74
CA GLU A 236 20.46 11.51 -0.74
C GLU A 236 19.27 10.53 -0.71
N TYR A 237 18.24 10.82 0.08
CA TYR A 237 17.04 10.04 0.21
C TYR A 237 15.84 10.95 0.54
N TYR A 238 14.62 10.41 0.54
CA TYR A 238 13.42 11.16 0.89
C TYR A 238 13.20 11.14 2.41
N ARG A 239 13.03 12.33 3.01
CA ARG A 239 12.63 12.44 4.42
C ARG A 239 11.33 11.69 4.63
N ILE A 240 11.16 11.10 5.81
CA ILE A 240 9.94 10.36 6.15
C ILE A 240 8.70 11.24 5.99
N ASP A 241 8.80 12.50 6.45
CA ASP A 241 7.80 13.55 6.28
C ASP A 241 8.41 14.96 6.29
N ALA A 242 7.57 15.95 5.97
CA ALA A 242 7.96 17.35 5.92
C ALA A 242 7.83 18.07 7.28
N GLY A 243 7.05 17.53 8.23
CA GLY A 243 6.65 18.23 9.45
C GLY A 243 7.35 17.79 10.73
N SER A 244 7.67 16.49 10.87
CA SER A 244 8.21 15.95 12.14
C SER A 244 9.69 16.24 12.37
N GLY A 245 10.47 16.45 11.32
CA GLY A 245 11.93 16.58 11.40
C GLY A 245 12.64 15.28 11.81
N THR A 246 11.97 14.15 11.75
CA THR A 246 12.50 12.83 12.14
C THR A 246 13.60 12.38 11.18
N PRO A 247 14.86 12.19 11.65
CA PRO A 247 16.01 11.91 10.79
C PRO A 247 16.16 10.39 10.50
N VAL A 248 15.13 9.80 9.89
CA VAL A 248 15.04 8.36 9.61
C VAL A 248 15.07 8.11 8.12
N VAL A 249 15.82 7.10 7.70
CA VAL A 249 15.70 6.45 6.39
C VAL A 249 14.58 5.43 6.50
N MET A 250 13.44 5.70 5.91
CA MET A 250 12.30 4.79 5.88
C MET A 250 12.50 3.77 4.76
N ALA A 251 12.31 2.49 5.05
CA ALA A 251 12.50 1.42 4.07
C ALA A 251 11.52 1.53 2.88
N ASP A 252 10.30 1.94 3.13
CA ASP A 252 9.23 1.97 2.13
C ASP A 252 8.89 3.37 1.62
N GLN A 253 9.84 4.30 1.71
CA GLN A 253 9.66 5.70 1.30
C GLN A 253 9.26 5.90 -0.16
N LEU A 254 9.49 4.92 -1.02
CA LEU A 254 9.23 4.96 -2.47
C LEU A 254 8.26 3.86 -2.93
N CYS A 255 7.36 3.40 -2.08
CA CYS A 255 6.34 2.40 -2.44
C CYS A 255 5.55 2.83 -3.70
N GLY A 256 5.11 4.07 -3.76
CA GLY A 256 4.38 4.59 -4.93
C GLY A 256 5.22 4.58 -6.21
N ASP A 257 6.52 4.87 -6.16
CA ASP A 257 7.40 4.80 -7.34
C ASP A 257 7.58 3.36 -7.84
N PHE A 258 7.70 2.40 -6.91
CA PHE A 258 7.68 0.98 -7.26
C PHE A 258 6.43 0.60 -8.06
N TYR A 259 5.24 0.98 -7.57
CA TYR A 259 3.99 0.67 -8.28
C TYR A 259 3.88 1.41 -9.60
N ALA A 260 4.26 2.68 -9.68
CA ALA A 260 4.26 3.44 -10.93
C ALA A 260 5.09 2.73 -12.00
N ARG A 261 6.34 2.37 -11.68
CA ARG A 261 7.24 1.68 -12.61
C ARG A 261 6.75 0.29 -12.99
N LEU A 262 6.31 -0.52 -12.01
CA LEU A 262 5.80 -1.87 -12.25
C LEU A 262 4.61 -1.87 -13.21
N LEU A 263 3.77 -0.84 -13.11
CA LEU A 263 2.52 -0.73 -13.87
C LEU A 263 2.65 0.04 -15.19
N GLY A 264 3.88 0.43 -15.55
CA GLY A 264 4.17 1.16 -16.79
C GLY A 264 3.64 2.59 -16.80
N LEU A 265 3.50 3.19 -15.62
CA LEU A 265 3.15 4.60 -15.44
C LEU A 265 4.42 5.46 -15.41
N PRO A 266 4.30 6.79 -15.62
CA PRO A 266 5.42 7.70 -15.40
C PRO A 266 5.99 7.54 -13.98
N PRO A 267 7.31 7.38 -13.81
CA PRO A 267 7.94 7.26 -12.48
C PRO A 267 7.61 8.45 -11.59
N VAL A 268 7.46 8.21 -10.29
CA VAL A 268 7.25 9.29 -9.31
C VAL A 268 8.51 10.14 -9.17
N VAL A 269 9.67 9.50 -9.15
CA VAL A 269 10.98 10.14 -9.00
C VAL A 269 11.93 9.72 -10.12
N SER A 270 13.02 10.50 -10.35
CA SER A 270 14.04 10.16 -11.33
C SER A 270 14.79 8.88 -10.94
N ASP A 271 15.35 8.18 -11.93
CA ASP A 271 16.17 6.97 -11.71
C ASP A 271 17.35 7.25 -10.77
N GLU A 272 18.00 8.41 -10.93
CA GLU A 272 19.10 8.82 -10.06
C GLU A 272 18.69 8.90 -8.59
N ARG A 273 17.56 9.56 -8.30
CA ARG A 273 17.05 9.70 -6.93
C ARG A 273 16.53 8.39 -6.37
N ALA A 274 15.86 7.59 -7.20
CA ALA A 274 15.43 6.25 -6.81
C ALA A 274 16.61 5.37 -6.39
N LEU A 275 17.67 5.32 -7.20
CA LEU A 275 18.87 4.54 -6.90
C LEU A 275 19.64 5.08 -5.69
N SER A 276 19.69 6.40 -5.52
CA SER A 276 20.29 7.03 -4.33
C SER A 276 19.53 6.65 -3.06
N ALA A 277 18.20 6.79 -3.05
CA ALA A 277 17.37 6.43 -1.91
C ALA A 277 17.45 4.92 -1.58
N LEU A 278 17.41 4.05 -2.60
CA LEU A 278 17.59 2.60 -2.44
C LEU A 278 18.98 2.29 -1.84
N THR A 279 20.02 2.99 -2.25
CA THR A 279 21.36 2.84 -1.65
C THR A 279 21.35 3.21 -0.17
N ALA A 280 20.71 4.33 0.19
CA ALA A 280 20.59 4.75 1.59
C ALA A 280 19.81 3.73 2.43
N ILE A 281 18.72 3.16 1.90
CA ILE A 281 17.94 2.10 2.56
C ILE A 281 18.79 0.85 2.75
N ARG A 282 19.48 0.36 1.71
CA ARG A 282 20.34 -0.81 1.77
C ARG A 282 21.41 -0.65 2.85
N GLU A 283 22.13 0.47 2.85
CA GLU A 283 23.22 0.70 3.78
C GLU A 283 22.72 0.89 5.23
N ALA A 284 21.67 1.70 5.45
CA ALA A 284 21.20 2.01 6.79
C ALA A 284 20.34 0.88 7.39
N CYS A 285 19.31 0.44 6.65
CA CYS A 285 18.26 -0.42 7.17
C CYS A 285 18.51 -1.92 6.94
N PHE A 286 19.42 -2.29 6.03
CA PHE A 286 19.76 -3.68 5.77
C PHE A 286 21.17 -4.03 6.26
N GLU A 287 22.23 -3.45 5.64
CA GLU A 287 23.62 -3.87 5.92
C GLU A 287 24.06 -3.56 7.34
N ARG A 288 23.70 -2.37 7.87
CA ARG A 288 24.03 -1.97 9.25
C ARG A 288 23.07 -2.55 10.29
N PHE A 289 21.87 -2.93 9.89
CA PHE A 289 20.92 -3.58 10.77
C PHE A 289 21.26 -5.08 10.88
N GLU A 290 21.79 -5.48 12.05
CA GLU A 290 22.15 -6.87 12.32
C GLU A 290 23.04 -7.53 11.23
N GLY A 291 23.85 -6.73 10.52
CA GLY A 291 24.70 -7.21 9.44
C GLY A 291 23.94 -7.79 8.24
N GLY A 292 22.72 -7.34 7.98
CA GLY A 292 21.87 -7.84 6.90
C GLY A 292 21.24 -9.20 7.16
N ARG A 293 21.44 -9.78 8.34
CA ARG A 293 21.02 -11.16 8.65
C ARG A 293 19.50 -11.32 8.82
N LEU A 294 18.81 -10.28 9.29
CA LEU A 294 17.38 -10.36 9.64
C LEU A 294 16.45 -9.91 8.50
N GLY A 295 16.94 -9.09 7.60
CA GLY A 295 16.18 -8.36 6.60
C GLY A 295 16.32 -6.85 6.81
N VAL A 296 15.44 -6.06 6.19
CA VAL A 296 15.44 -4.60 6.23
C VAL A 296 14.55 -4.13 7.37
N ALA A 297 15.09 -3.38 8.32
CA ALA A 297 14.30 -2.69 9.34
C ALA A 297 13.43 -1.59 8.69
N ASN A 298 12.23 -1.33 9.22
CA ASN A 298 11.32 -0.34 8.65
C ASN A 298 11.91 1.08 8.66
N GLY A 299 12.77 1.43 9.62
CA GLY A 299 13.42 2.75 9.62
C GLY A 299 14.51 2.94 10.65
N LEU A 300 15.66 3.40 10.18
CA LEU A 300 16.82 3.70 11.01
C LEU A 300 17.42 5.05 10.62
N ARG A 301 18.23 5.64 11.49
CA ARG A 301 19.06 6.79 11.08
C ARG A 301 20.01 6.38 9.97
N ARG A 302 20.51 7.36 9.24
CA ARG A 302 21.42 7.12 8.10
C ARG A 302 22.68 6.32 8.48
N ASP A 303 23.12 6.41 9.72
CA ASP A 303 24.26 5.64 10.25
C ASP A 303 23.89 4.22 10.72
N GLY A 304 22.62 3.80 10.58
CA GLY A 304 22.12 2.50 10.99
C GLY A 304 21.72 2.42 12.47
N THR A 305 21.77 3.53 13.22
CA THR A 305 21.33 3.53 14.62
C THR A 305 19.82 3.75 14.72
N PRO A 306 19.16 3.13 15.72
CA PRO A 306 17.73 3.37 15.96
C PRO A 306 17.48 4.80 16.46
N LEU A 307 16.34 5.37 16.10
CA LEU A 307 15.87 6.64 16.67
C LEU A 307 15.55 6.46 18.16
N ASP A 308 14.80 5.42 18.48
CA ASP A 308 14.53 4.94 19.82
C ASP A 308 14.93 3.45 19.90
N PRO A 309 15.90 3.07 20.74
CA PRO A 309 16.32 1.68 20.87
C PRO A 309 15.25 0.77 21.49
N ASN A 310 14.19 1.34 22.07
CA ASN A 310 13.04 0.60 22.59
C ASN A 310 11.82 0.68 21.65
N GLY A 311 11.96 1.36 20.51
CA GLY A 311 10.91 1.45 19.50
C GLY A 311 10.55 0.07 18.93
N THR A 312 9.29 -0.13 18.60
CA THR A 312 8.80 -1.38 17.99
C THR A 312 8.84 -1.30 16.48
N HIS A 313 7.88 -0.67 15.85
CA HIS A 313 7.69 -0.65 14.38
C HIS A 313 8.94 -0.22 13.58
N PRO A 314 9.70 0.81 13.96
CA PRO A 314 10.91 1.17 13.20
C PRO A 314 11.97 0.08 13.16
N LEU A 315 12.08 -0.74 14.23
CA LEU A 315 13.10 -1.80 14.37
C LEU A 315 12.61 -3.17 13.91
N GLU A 316 11.35 -3.27 13.50
CA GLU A 316 10.80 -4.53 12.98
C GLU A 316 11.17 -4.73 11.51
N VAL A 317 11.35 -5.99 11.15
CA VAL A 317 11.41 -6.45 9.76
C VAL A 317 10.00 -6.89 9.36
N TRP A 318 9.29 -6.04 8.64
CA TRP A 318 7.98 -6.41 8.10
C TRP A 318 8.17 -7.22 6.83
N THR A 319 7.77 -8.48 6.90
CA THR A 319 8.10 -9.47 5.86
C THR A 319 7.57 -9.08 4.49
N GLY A 320 6.34 -8.58 4.42
CA GLY A 320 5.74 -8.15 3.16
C GLY A 320 6.35 -6.87 2.60
N ILE A 321 6.69 -5.89 3.45
CA ILE A 321 7.44 -4.70 3.04
C ILE A 321 8.80 -5.10 2.45
N ASN A 322 9.51 -6.01 3.11
CA ASN A 322 10.80 -6.51 2.63
C ASN A 322 10.70 -7.16 1.24
N PHE A 323 9.66 -7.97 1.00
CA PHE A 323 9.46 -8.59 -0.31
C PHE A 323 9.04 -7.58 -1.38
N GLY A 324 8.21 -6.60 -1.05
CA GLY A 324 7.88 -5.48 -1.94
C GLY A 324 9.10 -4.64 -2.30
N LEU A 325 9.90 -4.29 -1.30
CA LEU A 325 11.16 -3.57 -1.49
C LEU A 325 12.17 -4.40 -2.31
N ALA A 326 12.28 -5.70 -2.06
CA ALA A 326 13.14 -6.59 -2.87
C ALA A 326 12.68 -6.61 -4.33
N ALA A 327 11.36 -6.63 -4.59
CA ALA A 327 10.83 -6.51 -5.94
C ALA A 327 11.21 -5.17 -6.59
N TYR A 328 11.20 -4.07 -5.81
CA TYR A 328 11.64 -2.77 -6.31
C TYR A 328 13.14 -2.75 -6.64
N TYR A 329 14.02 -3.28 -5.77
CA TYR A 329 15.44 -3.44 -6.09
C TYR A 329 15.65 -4.20 -7.39
N ARG A 330 14.91 -5.29 -7.57
CA ARG A 330 14.99 -6.08 -8.80
C ARG A 330 14.55 -5.29 -10.02
N LEU A 331 13.45 -4.56 -9.93
CA LEU A 331 12.94 -3.71 -11.01
C LEU A 331 13.96 -2.63 -11.41
N MET A 332 14.73 -2.13 -10.44
CA MET A 332 15.82 -1.17 -10.64
C MET A 332 17.17 -1.82 -11.02
N GLY A 333 17.17 -3.11 -11.40
CA GLY A 333 18.36 -3.83 -11.87
C GLY A 333 19.32 -4.30 -10.76
N GLN A 334 18.95 -4.16 -9.48
CA GLN A 334 19.76 -4.55 -8.33
C GLN A 334 19.39 -5.95 -7.81
N THR A 335 19.46 -6.95 -8.68
CA THR A 335 19.01 -8.32 -8.42
C THR A 335 19.70 -8.98 -7.23
N ASP A 336 21.01 -8.76 -7.06
CA ASP A 336 21.75 -9.34 -5.93
C ASP A 336 21.25 -8.84 -4.58
N THR A 337 20.98 -7.54 -4.47
CA THR A 337 20.38 -6.95 -3.26
C THR A 337 18.96 -7.51 -3.01
N ALA A 338 18.15 -7.61 -4.06
CA ALA A 338 16.81 -8.20 -3.96
C ALA A 338 16.86 -9.64 -3.42
N LEU A 339 17.77 -10.47 -3.94
CA LEU A 339 17.94 -11.84 -3.48
C LEU A 339 18.51 -11.92 -2.06
N ALA A 340 19.41 -11.02 -1.67
CA ALA A 340 19.96 -10.97 -0.33
C ALA A 340 18.87 -10.64 0.71
N ILE A 341 18.05 -9.60 0.45
CA ILE A 341 16.93 -9.24 1.33
C ILE A 341 15.92 -10.38 1.43
N THR A 342 15.49 -10.92 0.29
CA THR A 342 14.54 -12.05 0.26
C THR A 342 15.08 -13.26 1.02
N GLY A 343 16.34 -13.61 0.78
CA GLY A 343 17.01 -14.74 1.44
C GLY A 343 17.14 -14.56 2.94
N ALA A 344 17.41 -13.34 3.42
CA ALA A 344 17.47 -13.02 4.84
C ALA A 344 16.11 -13.28 5.52
N VAL A 345 15.02 -12.72 4.99
CA VAL A 345 13.66 -12.91 5.55
C VAL A 345 13.23 -14.36 5.51
N VAL A 346 13.36 -15.04 4.37
CA VAL A 346 13.03 -16.47 4.24
C VAL A 346 13.86 -17.32 5.20
N GLY A 347 15.16 -17.03 5.33
CA GLY A 347 16.05 -17.71 6.27
C GLY A 347 15.58 -17.59 7.72
N GLN A 348 15.12 -16.38 8.16
CA GLN A 348 14.58 -16.18 9.51
C GLN A 348 13.27 -16.94 9.72
N VAL A 349 12.37 -16.94 8.75
CA VAL A 349 11.11 -17.68 8.83
C VAL A 349 11.36 -19.17 9.05
N TYR A 350 12.28 -19.76 8.27
CA TYR A 350 12.62 -21.18 8.39
C TYR A 350 13.41 -21.49 9.68
N ALA A 351 14.42 -20.68 10.03
CA ALA A 351 15.20 -20.86 11.25
C ALA A 351 14.34 -20.72 12.52
N GLY A 352 13.33 -19.83 12.49
CA GLY A 352 12.35 -19.66 13.56
C GLY A 352 11.29 -20.77 13.66
N GLY A 353 11.33 -21.77 12.77
CA GLY A 353 10.33 -22.85 12.76
C GLY A 353 8.95 -22.42 12.26
N LEU A 354 8.86 -21.33 11.50
CA LEU A 354 7.62 -20.72 11.02
C LEU A 354 7.24 -21.11 9.59
N GLN A 355 7.77 -22.22 9.07
CA GLN A 355 7.44 -22.72 7.72
C GLN A 355 5.94 -22.62 7.46
N PHE A 356 5.56 -22.03 6.33
CA PHE A 356 4.15 -21.77 5.93
C PHE A 356 3.33 -20.90 6.89
N ARG A 357 3.97 -20.28 7.90
CA ARG A 357 3.32 -19.37 8.86
C ARG A 357 4.05 -18.03 8.90
N THR A 358 4.43 -17.50 7.75
CA THR A 358 5.15 -16.23 7.66
C THR A 358 4.45 -15.16 8.47
N PRO A 359 5.16 -14.50 9.43
CA PRO A 359 4.57 -13.49 10.28
C PRO A 359 4.49 -12.14 9.58
N GLU A 360 3.74 -11.22 10.14
CA GLU A 360 3.79 -9.81 9.79
C GLU A 360 5.20 -9.26 10.03
N ALA A 361 5.69 -9.41 11.25
CA ALA A 361 6.93 -8.83 11.70
C ALA A 361 7.86 -9.82 12.40
N ILE A 362 9.16 -9.64 12.20
CA ILE A 362 10.26 -10.29 12.92
C ILE A 362 11.07 -9.19 13.59
N THR A 363 11.32 -9.33 14.89
CA THR A 363 12.15 -8.38 15.65
C THR A 363 13.59 -8.86 15.77
N ALA A 364 14.51 -7.96 16.07
CA ALA A 364 15.92 -8.28 16.32
C ALA A 364 16.13 -9.29 17.48
N VAL A 365 15.18 -9.34 18.42
CA VAL A 365 15.22 -10.31 19.54
C VAL A 365 14.50 -11.63 19.18
N ASN A 366 14.24 -11.87 17.92
CA ASN A 366 13.62 -13.09 17.38
C ASN A 366 12.23 -13.39 17.95
N THR A 367 11.43 -12.35 18.14
CA THR A 367 10.00 -12.45 18.40
C THR A 367 9.20 -12.24 17.13
N PHE A 368 7.98 -12.77 17.09
CA PHE A 368 7.13 -12.74 15.91
C PHE A 368 5.78 -12.14 16.26
N ARG A 369 5.23 -11.37 15.31
CA ARG A 369 3.88 -10.82 15.42
C ARG A 369 3.04 -11.32 14.26
N ALA A 370 1.80 -11.72 14.53
CA ALA A 370 0.77 -12.12 13.57
C ALA A 370 1.26 -13.10 12.49
N CYS A 371 1.10 -14.41 12.74
CA CYS A 371 1.46 -15.45 11.77
C CYS A 371 0.36 -15.66 10.71
N HIS A 372 0.73 -16.23 9.56
CA HIS A 372 -0.13 -16.37 8.37
C HIS A 372 -0.60 -15.02 7.82
N TYR A 373 0.29 -14.05 7.80
CA TYR A 373 -0.05 -12.67 7.49
C TYR A 373 -0.16 -12.43 5.97
N LEU A 374 -1.25 -11.82 5.53
CA LEU A 374 -1.56 -11.62 4.11
C LEU A 374 -0.47 -10.84 3.37
N ARG A 375 0.10 -9.80 3.98
CA ARG A 375 1.14 -8.95 3.35
C ARG A 375 2.37 -9.74 2.94
N ALA A 376 2.69 -10.85 3.62
CA ALA A 376 3.82 -11.72 3.29
C ALA A 376 3.73 -12.34 1.88
N MET A 377 2.53 -12.40 1.29
CA MET A 377 2.34 -12.82 -0.10
C MET A 377 2.94 -11.84 -1.11
N ALA A 378 3.47 -10.69 -0.67
CA ALA A 378 4.26 -9.77 -1.49
C ALA A 378 5.48 -10.42 -2.15
N ILE A 379 5.92 -11.60 -1.70
CA ILE A 379 6.96 -12.39 -2.38
C ILE A 379 6.61 -12.66 -3.87
N TRP A 380 5.32 -12.71 -4.20
CA TRP A 380 4.86 -12.83 -5.59
C TRP A 380 5.13 -11.58 -6.45
N ALA A 381 5.36 -10.43 -5.83
CA ALA A 381 5.79 -9.22 -6.55
C ALA A 381 7.17 -9.41 -7.20
N LEU A 382 8.05 -10.21 -6.60
CA LEU A 382 9.34 -10.57 -7.22
C LEU A 382 9.17 -11.26 -8.57
N TRP A 383 8.14 -12.06 -8.72
CA TRP A 383 7.80 -12.64 -10.03
C TRP A 383 7.28 -11.54 -10.98
N ALA A 384 6.39 -10.69 -10.53
CA ALA A 384 5.82 -9.62 -11.35
C ALA A 384 6.88 -8.65 -11.93
N THR A 385 8.04 -8.56 -11.31
CA THR A 385 9.18 -7.76 -11.82
C THR A 385 10.08 -8.52 -12.81
N HIS A 386 9.73 -9.75 -13.19
CA HIS A 386 10.49 -10.49 -14.21
C HIS A 386 10.18 -9.93 -15.60
N THR A 387 11.21 -9.70 -16.42
CA THR A 387 11.07 -9.16 -17.80
C THR A 387 10.22 -10.05 -18.69
N ASP A 388 10.16 -11.36 -18.39
CA ASP A 388 9.38 -12.36 -19.11
C ASP A 388 8.10 -12.75 -18.34
N TRP A 389 7.48 -11.80 -17.63
CA TRP A 389 6.20 -12.05 -16.97
C TRP A 389 5.22 -12.69 -17.95
N GLN A 390 4.95 -13.95 -17.72
CA GLN A 390 3.95 -14.72 -18.46
C GLN A 390 2.96 -15.30 -17.46
N PRO A 391 1.67 -15.40 -17.81
CA PRO A 391 0.71 -16.14 -17.01
C PRO A 391 1.23 -17.56 -16.74
N ILE A 392 0.93 -18.11 -15.56
CA ILE A 392 1.29 -19.48 -15.24
C ILE A 392 0.60 -20.40 -16.25
N PRO A 393 1.34 -21.22 -17.01
CA PRO A 393 0.72 -22.16 -17.94
C PRO A 393 -0.23 -23.09 -17.20
N GLY A 394 -1.46 -23.24 -17.70
CA GLY A 394 -2.50 -24.08 -17.07
C GLY A 394 -3.50 -23.33 -16.21
N ALA A 395 -3.38 -22.00 -16.06
CA ALA A 395 -4.45 -21.15 -15.52
C ALA A 395 -5.61 -20.95 -16.53
N GLU A 396 -5.49 -21.49 -17.75
CA GLU A 396 -6.57 -21.53 -18.70
C GLU A 396 -7.67 -22.47 -18.19
N ARG A 397 -8.84 -21.90 -18.03
CA ARG A 397 -10.04 -22.63 -17.59
C ARG A 397 -10.41 -23.69 -18.61
N GLU A 398 -10.63 -24.91 -18.16
CA GLU A 398 -11.58 -25.77 -18.84
C GLU A 398 -12.97 -25.09 -18.84
N PRO A 399 -13.71 -25.16 -19.93
CA PRO A 399 -14.97 -24.46 -20.15
C PRO A 399 -16.06 -24.83 -19.15
#